data_38607f6d2fb82e39d5ae6402a6124f01
#
_entry.id   38607f6d2fb82e39d5ae6402a6124f01
#
_cell.length_a   1.000
_cell.length_b   1.000
_cell.length_c   1.000
_cell.angle_alpha   90.00
_cell.angle_beta   90.00
_cell.angle_gamma   90.00
#
_symmetry.space_group_name_H-M   'P 1'
#
loop_
_entity.id
_entity.type
_entity.pdbx_description
1 polymer ?
#
loop_
_entity_poly.entity_id
_entity_poly.type
_entity_poly.pdbx_seq_one_letter_code
_entity_poly.pdbx_strand_id
1 'polypeptide(L)'
;MTLEHRIRVEIDAGDHLSAVVSRPEACRRGITPGLVLAHGAKNDLHHPLLEAVACGLAASGAAIVMRFNFAYAEHGGETPDRIERLELAYRRAHDALVDDAVCPPGPVFLGGKSLGARVAAGLATRHHEGEGLLAAGLVFLGYPLHAPGRSEKPRLDLLQRLDVPSLFLEGTRDPFCDLDALRPALAAMPHPGELYVIEGGGHSLEVARSSGASQDQVNAEIVEAVARFIAAHS
;
A
#
# COMPACT_ATOMS: atom_id res chain seq x y z
N MET A 1 16.73 -13.91 7.65
CA MET A 1 16.41 -12.87 8.67
C MET A 1 16.02 -11.60 7.94
N THR A 2 14.99 -10.90 8.35
CA THR A 2 14.62 -9.60 7.77
C THR A 2 15.39 -8.51 8.51
N LEU A 3 16.05 -7.60 7.76
CA LEU A 3 16.74 -6.45 8.35
C LEU A 3 15.78 -5.26 8.34
N GLU A 4 15.31 -4.85 9.49
CA GLU A 4 14.53 -3.61 9.64
C GLU A 4 15.46 -2.45 10.03
N HIS A 5 15.30 -1.34 9.32
CA HIS A 5 16.05 -0.13 9.59
C HIS A 5 15.09 1.07 9.73
N ARG A 6 15.15 1.74 10.88
CA ARG A 6 14.37 2.96 11.12
C ARG A 6 15.11 4.16 10.55
N ILE A 7 14.38 5.00 9.84
CA ILE A 7 14.89 6.26 9.28
C ILE A 7 13.95 7.42 9.59
N ARG A 8 14.45 8.61 9.52
CA ARG A 8 13.66 9.85 9.54
C ARG A 8 13.68 10.44 8.14
N VAL A 9 12.51 10.74 7.61
CA VAL A 9 12.33 11.33 6.29
C VAL A 9 11.91 12.79 6.46
N GLU A 10 12.68 13.72 5.95
CA GLU A 10 12.34 15.15 5.99
C GLU A 10 11.18 15.44 5.02
N ILE A 11 10.14 16.14 5.51
CA ILE A 11 9.02 16.63 4.68
C ILE A 11 9.27 18.07 4.27
N ASP A 12 9.44 18.92 5.26
CA ASP A 12 9.70 20.36 5.15
C ASP A 12 10.79 20.75 6.15
N ALA A 13 11.26 22.00 6.11
CA ALA A 13 12.27 22.50 7.03
C ALA A 13 11.86 22.30 8.50
N GLY A 14 12.49 21.32 9.16
CA GLY A 14 12.27 21.00 10.57
C GLY A 14 11.15 19.99 10.86
N ASP A 15 10.41 19.49 9.85
CA ASP A 15 9.40 18.46 10.02
C ASP A 15 9.82 17.14 9.37
N HIS A 16 9.59 16.03 10.08
CA HIS A 16 10.06 14.72 9.70
C HIS A 16 8.98 13.67 9.89
N LEU A 17 9.08 12.58 9.12
CA LEU A 17 8.29 11.37 9.28
C LEU A 17 9.18 10.25 9.78
N SER A 18 8.64 9.42 10.66
CA SER A 18 9.21 8.11 10.97
C SER A 18 8.93 7.15 9.82
N ALA A 19 9.94 6.41 9.39
CA ALA A 19 9.80 5.33 8.43
C ALA A 19 10.63 4.11 8.84
N VAL A 20 10.19 2.94 8.39
CA VAL A 20 10.88 1.65 8.56
C VAL A 20 11.07 1.01 7.21
N VAL A 21 12.32 0.66 6.89
CA VAL A 21 12.68 -0.08 5.69
C VAL A 21 12.99 -1.52 6.06
N SER A 22 12.17 -2.45 5.56
CA SER A 22 12.39 -3.90 5.67
C SER A 22 13.08 -4.39 4.41
N ARG A 23 14.28 -4.99 4.54
CA ARG A 23 15.11 -5.42 3.40
C ARG A 23 15.32 -6.93 3.39
N PRO A 24 15.33 -7.56 2.22
CA PRO A 24 15.89 -8.90 2.05
C PRO A 24 17.37 -8.96 2.47
N GLU A 25 17.80 -10.08 3.01
CA GLU A 25 19.21 -10.30 3.33
C GLU A 25 20.10 -10.19 2.08
N ALA A 26 19.61 -10.71 0.97
CA ALA A 26 20.31 -10.68 -0.33
C ALA A 26 19.65 -9.69 -1.31
N CYS A 27 19.55 -8.41 -0.92
CA CYS A 27 19.02 -7.42 -1.86
C CYS A 27 20.07 -7.00 -2.90
N ARG A 28 19.62 -6.80 -4.14
CA ARG A 28 20.46 -6.39 -5.29
C ARG A 28 20.09 -4.97 -5.71
N ARG A 29 21.07 -4.05 -5.58
CA ARG A 29 20.94 -2.63 -5.93
C ARG A 29 20.44 -2.45 -7.37
N GLY A 30 19.40 -1.64 -7.57
CA GLY A 30 18.82 -1.36 -8.87
C GLY A 30 18.06 -2.53 -9.52
N ILE A 31 17.89 -3.64 -8.80
CA ILE A 31 17.24 -4.86 -9.31
C ILE A 31 16.11 -5.31 -8.39
N THR A 32 16.36 -5.46 -7.08
CA THR A 32 15.33 -5.87 -6.13
C THR A 32 14.19 -4.84 -6.13
N PRO A 33 12.93 -5.23 -6.35
CA PRO A 33 11.81 -4.30 -6.37
C PRO A 33 11.64 -3.55 -5.05
N GLY A 34 11.13 -2.32 -5.12
CA GLY A 34 10.74 -1.53 -3.96
C GLY A 34 9.22 -1.46 -3.82
N LEU A 35 8.71 -1.38 -2.60
CA LEU A 35 7.31 -1.12 -2.30
C LEU A 35 7.20 -0.06 -1.21
N VAL A 36 6.50 1.04 -1.50
CA VAL A 36 6.12 2.04 -0.49
C VAL A 36 4.72 1.74 0.01
N LEU A 37 4.57 1.52 1.32
CA LEU A 37 3.30 1.19 1.97
C LEU A 37 2.87 2.28 2.95
N ALA A 38 1.78 2.97 2.64
CA ALA A 38 1.16 3.96 3.52
C ALA A 38 0.04 3.35 4.38
N HIS A 39 -0.09 3.82 5.61
CA HIS A 39 -1.14 3.39 6.53
C HIS A 39 -2.52 4.01 6.26
N GLY A 40 -3.56 3.46 6.86
CA GLY A 40 -4.93 3.99 6.84
C GLY A 40 -5.16 5.12 7.86
N ALA A 41 -6.34 5.76 7.79
CA ALA A 41 -6.75 6.72 8.81
C ALA A 41 -6.79 6.07 10.20
N LYS A 42 -6.44 6.84 11.25
CA LYS A 42 -6.35 6.39 12.66
C LYS A 42 -5.36 5.24 12.90
N ASN A 43 -4.41 5.06 12.00
CA ASN A 43 -3.35 4.06 12.10
C ASN A 43 -1.99 4.75 11.96
N ASP A 44 -0.94 3.97 12.07
CA ASP A 44 0.44 4.36 11.86
C ASP A 44 1.22 3.29 11.09
N LEU A 45 2.51 3.47 10.93
CA LEU A 45 3.42 2.55 10.24
C LEU A 45 3.55 1.17 10.94
N HIS A 46 3.12 1.05 12.19
CA HIS A 46 3.14 -0.19 12.99
C HIS A 46 1.84 -0.99 12.89
N HIS A 47 0.92 -0.63 12.01
CA HIS A 47 -0.28 -1.42 11.78
C HIS A 47 0.08 -2.89 11.46
N PRO A 48 -0.48 -3.90 12.17
CA PRO A 48 -0.05 -5.30 12.06
C PRO A 48 -0.06 -5.86 10.63
N LEU A 49 -1.05 -5.51 9.82
CA LEU A 49 -1.10 -5.93 8.42
C LEU A 49 0.07 -5.38 7.60
N LEU A 50 0.44 -4.11 7.79
CA LEU A 50 1.56 -3.49 7.07
C LEU A 50 2.88 -4.11 7.51
N GLU A 51 3.04 -4.41 8.81
CA GLU A 51 4.21 -5.12 9.34
C GLU A 51 4.33 -6.52 8.76
N ALA A 52 3.23 -7.29 8.75
CA ALA A 52 3.21 -8.63 8.21
C ALA A 52 3.59 -8.66 6.73
N VAL A 53 3.03 -7.75 5.92
CA VAL A 53 3.35 -7.64 4.49
C VAL A 53 4.80 -7.23 4.28
N ALA A 54 5.28 -6.20 4.97
CA ALA A 54 6.65 -5.71 4.81
C ALA A 54 7.70 -6.75 5.22
N CYS A 55 7.53 -7.37 6.41
CA CYS A 55 8.43 -8.40 6.88
C CYS A 55 8.38 -9.66 6.01
N GLY A 56 7.19 -10.07 5.59
CA GLY A 56 7.01 -11.26 4.74
C GLY A 56 7.64 -11.11 3.37
N LEU A 57 7.44 -9.97 2.69
CA LEU A 57 8.06 -9.69 1.38
C LEU A 57 9.59 -9.58 1.48
N ALA A 58 10.11 -8.94 2.52
CA ALA A 58 11.54 -8.87 2.75
C ALA A 58 12.13 -10.26 3.08
N ALA A 59 11.46 -11.06 3.92
CA ALA A 59 11.92 -12.41 4.29
C ALA A 59 11.93 -13.38 3.10
N SER A 60 10.96 -13.25 2.19
CA SER A 60 10.90 -14.07 0.96
C SER A 60 11.87 -13.60 -0.14
N GLY A 61 12.51 -12.44 0.02
CA GLY A 61 13.37 -11.86 -1.00
C GLY A 61 12.64 -11.11 -2.11
N ALA A 62 11.31 -10.95 -2.00
CA ALA A 62 10.47 -10.41 -3.07
C ALA A 62 10.61 -8.90 -3.26
N ALA A 63 10.75 -8.13 -2.17
CA ALA A 63 10.86 -6.68 -2.26
C ALA A 63 11.56 -6.05 -1.04
N ILE A 64 12.09 -4.84 -1.26
CA ILE A 64 12.44 -3.89 -0.21
C ILE A 64 11.17 -3.10 0.09
N VAL A 65 10.72 -3.07 1.35
CA VAL A 65 9.45 -2.42 1.70
C VAL A 65 9.68 -1.27 2.68
N MET A 66 9.20 -0.09 2.33
CA MET A 66 9.17 1.06 3.23
C MET A 66 7.75 1.31 3.75
N ARG A 67 7.60 1.34 5.07
CA ARG A 67 6.40 1.82 5.78
C ARG A 67 6.74 3.16 6.41
N PHE A 68 5.82 4.11 6.41
CA PHE A 68 6.05 5.44 6.96
C PHE A 68 4.78 5.99 7.62
N ASN A 69 4.97 6.98 8.51
CA ASN A 69 3.86 7.74 9.08
C ASN A 69 3.50 8.93 8.19
N PHE A 70 2.19 9.17 8.00
CA PHE A 70 1.73 10.48 7.61
C PHE A 70 1.97 11.50 8.73
N ALA A 71 2.11 12.79 8.41
CA ALA A 71 2.47 13.82 9.38
C ALA A 71 1.51 13.91 10.57
N TYR A 72 0.19 13.79 10.34
CA TYR A 72 -0.78 13.79 11.43
C TYR A 72 -0.55 12.64 12.43
N ALA A 73 -0.22 11.44 11.94
CA ALA A 73 0.05 10.28 12.80
C ALA A 73 1.38 10.42 13.54
N GLU A 74 2.40 11.00 12.90
CA GLU A 74 3.69 11.31 13.54
C GLU A 74 3.51 12.20 14.77
N HIS A 75 2.56 13.12 14.70
CA HIS A 75 2.26 14.06 15.80
C HIS A 75 1.15 13.54 16.75
N GLY A 76 0.79 12.27 16.67
CA GLY A 76 -0.22 11.64 17.53
C GLY A 76 -1.66 12.05 17.21
N GLY A 77 -1.92 12.60 16.02
CA GLY A 77 -3.26 12.97 15.57
C GLY A 77 -4.03 11.77 14.99
N GLU A 78 -5.35 11.80 15.11
CA GLU A 78 -6.24 10.79 14.52
C GLU A 78 -6.91 11.28 13.22
N THR A 79 -6.96 12.60 13.02
CA THR A 79 -7.60 13.21 11.85
C THR A 79 -6.59 13.36 10.73
N PRO A 80 -6.84 12.76 9.56
CA PRO A 80 -5.93 12.89 8.43
C PRO A 80 -5.73 14.36 8.00
N ASP A 81 -4.50 14.65 7.59
CA ASP A 81 -4.16 15.91 6.95
C ASP A 81 -4.94 16.13 5.65
N ARG A 82 -4.86 17.34 5.09
CA ARG A 82 -5.33 17.61 3.74
C ARG A 82 -4.57 16.76 2.73
N ILE A 83 -5.19 16.49 1.59
CA ILE A 83 -4.65 15.57 0.57
C ILE A 83 -3.24 15.98 0.11
N GLU A 84 -3.00 17.28 -0.06
CA GLU A 84 -1.71 17.79 -0.52
C GLU A 84 -0.57 17.44 0.44
N ARG A 85 -0.84 17.47 1.77
CA ARG A 85 0.16 17.09 2.78
C ARG A 85 0.36 15.58 2.86
N LEU A 86 -0.71 14.79 2.71
CA LEU A 86 -0.61 13.32 2.62
C LEU A 86 0.23 12.91 1.40
N GLU A 87 0.00 13.55 0.27
CA GLU A 87 0.76 13.29 -0.96
C GLU A 87 2.21 13.73 -0.85
N LEU A 88 2.49 14.87 -0.23
CA LEU A 88 3.85 15.32 0.04
C LEU A 88 4.61 14.31 0.91
N ALA A 89 3.98 13.84 1.99
CA ALA A 89 4.53 12.80 2.85
C ALA A 89 4.85 11.52 2.09
N TYR A 90 3.92 11.09 1.24
CA TYR A 90 4.10 9.89 0.41
C TYR A 90 5.24 10.05 -0.59
N ARG A 91 5.35 11.22 -1.27
CA ARG A 91 6.45 11.51 -2.20
C ARG A 91 7.79 11.48 -1.50
N ARG A 92 7.90 12.10 -0.32
CA ARG A 92 9.15 12.10 0.47
C ARG A 92 9.57 10.70 0.89
N ALA A 93 8.61 9.86 1.30
CA ALA A 93 8.88 8.45 1.59
C ALA A 93 9.33 7.68 0.34
N HIS A 94 8.68 7.91 -0.80
CA HIS A 94 9.07 7.31 -2.08
C HIS A 94 10.51 7.71 -2.44
N ASP A 95 10.83 9.01 -2.43
CA ASP A 95 12.15 9.53 -2.78
C ASP A 95 13.23 8.96 -1.84
N ALA A 96 12.94 8.90 -0.53
CA ALA A 96 13.84 8.30 0.43
C ALA A 96 14.10 6.80 0.21
N LEU A 97 13.12 6.05 -0.34
CA LEU A 97 13.32 4.66 -0.74
C LEU A 97 14.13 4.56 -2.03
N VAL A 98 13.84 5.39 -3.03
CA VAL A 98 14.56 5.41 -4.31
C VAL A 98 16.03 5.76 -4.10
N ASP A 99 16.31 6.73 -3.23
CA ASP A 99 17.65 7.21 -2.91
C ASP A 99 18.34 6.42 -1.78
N ASP A 100 17.80 5.24 -1.42
CA ASP A 100 18.34 4.43 -0.33
C ASP A 100 19.83 4.09 -0.55
N ALA A 101 20.68 4.57 0.36
CA ALA A 101 22.14 4.44 0.24
C ALA A 101 22.61 2.97 0.33
N VAL A 102 21.86 2.11 1.03
CA VAL A 102 22.22 0.70 1.25
C VAL A 102 21.88 -0.14 0.04
N CYS A 103 20.64 -0.08 -0.42
CA CYS A 103 20.17 -0.88 -1.54
C CYS A 103 19.02 -0.13 -2.26
N PRO A 104 19.33 0.83 -3.15
CA PRO A 104 18.30 1.47 -3.95
C PRO A 104 17.56 0.41 -4.74
N PRO A 105 16.20 0.46 -4.76
CA PRO A 105 15.40 -0.54 -5.47
C PRO A 105 15.56 -0.44 -7.00
N GLY A 106 15.08 -1.49 -7.69
CA GLY A 106 14.78 -1.45 -9.12
C GLY A 106 13.40 -0.83 -9.37
N PRO A 107 12.44 -1.57 -9.96
CA PRO A 107 11.07 -1.08 -10.13
C PRO A 107 10.43 -0.76 -8.77
N VAL A 108 9.73 0.37 -8.68
CA VAL A 108 9.05 0.78 -7.44
C VAL A 108 7.55 0.65 -7.59
N PHE A 109 6.95 -0.09 -6.66
CA PHE A 109 5.51 -0.23 -6.49
C PHE A 109 5.03 0.75 -5.43
N LEU A 110 3.82 1.29 -5.61
CA LEU A 110 3.17 2.13 -4.61
C LEU A 110 2.00 1.36 -4.00
N GLY A 111 1.72 1.59 -2.73
CA GLY A 111 0.60 0.90 -2.11
C GLY A 111 0.22 1.47 -0.76
N GLY A 112 -0.72 0.83 -0.14
CA GLY A 112 -1.14 1.19 1.20
C GLY A 112 -2.47 0.58 1.59
N LYS A 113 -2.84 0.85 2.84
CA LYS A 113 -4.11 0.44 3.42
C LYS A 113 -5.11 1.59 3.37
N SER A 114 -6.34 1.36 2.91
CA SER A 114 -7.44 2.30 3.05
C SER A 114 -7.11 3.72 2.54
N LEU A 115 -6.92 4.70 3.41
CA LEU A 115 -6.50 6.05 3.05
C LEU A 115 -5.18 6.04 2.27
N GLY A 116 -4.20 5.27 2.72
CA GLY A 116 -2.90 5.14 2.04
C GLY A 116 -3.03 4.59 0.63
N ALA A 117 -3.92 3.63 0.39
CA ALA A 117 -4.24 3.09 -0.93
C ALA A 117 -4.77 4.18 -1.87
N ARG A 118 -5.67 5.04 -1.37
CA ARG A 118 -6.23 6.15 -2.16
C ARG A 118 -5.19 7.23 -2.48
N VAL A 119 -4.29 7.53 -1.55
CA VAL A 119 -3.19 8.49 -1.78
C VAL A 119 -2.25 7.94 -2.86
N ALA A 120 -1.85 6.67 -2.75
CA ALA A 120 -1.02 6.00 -3.76
C ALA A 120 -1.67 6.02 -5.16
N ALA A 121 -2.96 5.66 -5.24
CA ALA A 121 -3.73 5.70 -6.49
C ALA A 121 -3.78 7.12 -7.09
N GLY A 122 -4.03 8.14 -6.26
CA GLY A 122 -4.05 9.54 -6.70
C GLY A 122 -2.71 10.01 -7.25
N LEU A 123 -1.60 9.59 -6.64
CA LEU A 123 -0.26 9.90 -7.14
C LEU A 123 0.06 9.18 -8.45
N ALA A 124 -0.32 7.92 -8.59
CA ALA A 124 -0.09 7.17 -9.81
C ALA A 124 -0.88 7.72 -11.00
N THR A 125 -2.15 8.12 -10.81
CA THR A 125 -3.00 8.67 -11.90
C THR A 125 -2.49 9.99 -12.45
N ARG A 126 -1.70 10.76 -11.70
CA ARG A 126 -1.16 12.05 -12.15
C ARG A 126 0.29 11.99 -12.63
N HIS A 127 0.85 10.79 -12.77
CA HIS A 127 2.24 10.64 -13.25
C HIS A 127 2.44 11.30 -14.63
N HIS A 128 1.54 11.06 -15.56
CA HIS A 128 1.62 11.63 -16.91
C HIS A 128 1.44 13.16 -16.95
N GLU A 129 0.86 13.74 -15.91
CA GLU A 129 0.69 15.19 -15.76
C GLU A 129 1.96 15.86 -15.19
N GLY A 130 2.99 15.08 -14.83
CA GLY A 130 4.20 15.56 -14.16
C GLY A 130 3.99 15.86 -12.65
N GLU A 131 2.79 15.63 -12.15
CA GLU A 131 2.39 15.88 -10.77
C GLU A 131 2.26 14.58 -9.95
N GLY A 132 2.52 13.43 -10.54
CA GLY A 132 2.38 12.10 -9.94
C GLY A 132 3.71 11.43 -9.60
N LEU A 133 3.63 10.13 -9.33
CA LEU A 133 4.77 9.23 -9.17
C LEU A 133 4.69 8.11 -10.20
N LEU A 134 5.84 7.79 -10.80
CA LEU A 134 5.96 6.59 -11.62
C LEU A 134 5.87 5.36 -10.73
N ALA A 135 4.99 4.44 -11.09
CA ALA A 135 4.83 3.17 -10.39
C ALA A 135 4.96 2.01 -11.37
N ALA A 136 5.69 0.96 -11.01
CA ALA A 136 5.68 -0.31 -11.72
C ALA A 136 4.34 -1.04 -11.57
N GLY A 137 3.65 -0.79 -10.46
CA GLY A 137 2.30 -1.27 -10.17
C GLY A 137 1.82 -0.79 -8.80
N LEU A 138 0.58 -1.12 -8.47
CA LEU A 138 -0.08 -0.68 -7.25
C LEU A 138 -0.55 -1.86 -6.40
N VAL A 139 -0.40 -1.75 -5.08
CA VAL A 139 -0.84 -2.77 -4.11
C VAL A 139 -1.79 -2.13 -3.10
N PHE A 140 -3.05 -2.53 -3.11
CA PHE A 140 -4.09 -1.99 -2.26
C PHE A 140 -4.57 -3.02 -1.24
N LEU A 141 -4.46 -2.66 0.04
CA LEU A 141 -4.88 -3.46 1.19
C LEU A 141 -6.16 -2.85 1.77
N GLY A 142 -7.34 -3.37 1.38
CA GLY A 142 -8.63 -2.82 1.75
C GLY A 142 -8.88 -1.45 1.10
N TYR A 143 -9.08 -1.41 -0.22
CA TYR A 143 -9.37 -0.16 -0.94
C TYR A 143 -10.79 0.33 -0.65
N PRO A 144 -10.98 1.55 -0.08
CA PRO A 144 -12.32 2.03 0.25
C PRO A 144 -13.04 2.55 -1.00
N LEU A 145 -13.88 1.72 -1.59
CA LEU A 145 -14.66 2.04 -2.79
C LEU A 145 -15.66 3.18 -2.53
N HIS A 146 -16.13 3.32 -1.30
CA HIS A 146 -17.07 4.38 -0.92
C HIS A 146 -16.76 4.95 0.47
N ALA A 147 -17.37 6.08 0.81
CA ALA A 147 -17.31 6.63 2.16
C ALA A 147 -18.16 5.79 3.13
N PRO A 148 -17.86 5.82 4.44
CA PRO A 148 -18.68 5.13 5.44
C PRO A 148 -20.16 5.44 5.30
N GLY A 149 -21.00 4.41 5.25
CA GLY A 149 -22.47 4.53 5.13
C GLY A 149 -22.99 5.13 3.82
N ARG A 150 -22.17 5.12 2.74
CA ARG A 150 -22.53 5.66 1.41
C ARG A 150 -22.21 4.67 0.29
N SER A 151 -22.60 3.41 0.46
CA SER A 151 -22.36 2.34 -0.54
C SER A 151 -23.02 2.63 -1.90
N GLU A 152 -24.11 3.39 -1.92
CA GLU A 152 -24.80 3.81 -3.14
C GLU A 152 -24.01 4.79 -4.03
N LYS A 153 -22.88 5.31 -3.55
CA LYS A 153 -22.02 6.26 -4.25
C LYS A 153 -20.56 5.78 -4.30
N PRO A 154 -20.27 4.74 -5.09
CA PRO A 154 -18.90 4.26 -5.24
C PRO A 154 -18.03 5.32 -5.92
N ARG A 155 -16.77 5.41 -5.47
CA ARG A 155 -15.76 6.34 -5.99
C ARG A 155 -14.95 5.66 -7.08
N LEU A 156 -15.51 5.59 -8.27
CA LEU A 156 -14.90 4.89 -9.41
C LEU A 156 -13.97 5.78 -10.24
N ASP A 157 -14.10 7.10 -10.15
CA ASP A 157 -13.40 8.06 -11.01
C ASP A 157 -11.88 7.87 -10.99
N LEU A 158 -11.32 7.53 -9.81
CA LEU A 158 -9.90 7.29 -9.66
C LEU A 158 -9.47 5.98 -10.33
N LEU A 159 -10.27 4.91 -10.19
CA LEU A 159 -10.00 3.60 -10.81
C LEU A 159 -10.00 3.68 -12.33
N GLN A 160 -10.92 4.46 -12.91
CA GLN A 160 -11.03 4.66 -14.35
C GLN A 160 -9.83 5.39 -14.98
N ARG A 161 -8.99 6.02 -14.13
CA ARG A 161 -7.78 6.74 -14.56
C ARG A 161 -6.50 5.97 -14.26
N LEU A 162 -6.57 4.84 -13.57
CA LEU A 162 -5.41 4.00 -13.26
C LEU A 162 -4.99 3.20 -14.50
N ASP A 163 -3.85 3.56 -15.06
CA ASP A 163 -3.27 2.92 -16.25
C ASP A 163 -1.94 2.23 -15.92
N VAL A 164 -1.93 1.51 -14.79
CA VAL A 164 -0.80 0.69 -14.34
C VAL A 164 -1.33 -0.60 -13.71
N PRO A 165 -0.57 -1.71 -13.74
CA PRO A 165 -0.93 -2.95 -13.06
C PRO A 165 -1.34 -2.67 -11.61
N SER A 166 -2.45 -3.22 -11.17
CA SER A 166 -2.96 -2.93 -9.82
C SER A 166 -3.54 -4.20 -9.18
N LEU A 167 -3.09 -4.52 -7.96
CA LEU A 167 -3.60 -5.61 -7.15
C LEU A 167 -4.46 -5.06 -6.02
N PHE A 168 -5.68 -5.54 -5.92
CA PHE A 168 -6.64 -5.24 -4.86
C PHE A 168 -6.79 -6.47 -3.96
N LEU A 169 -6.48 -6.32 -2.68
CA LEU A 169 -6.73 -7.34 -1.66
C LEU A 169 -7.89 -6.87 -0.80
N GLU A 170 -9.01 -7.59 -0.87
CA GLU A 170 -10.28 -7.16 -0.27
C GLU A 170 -10.91 -8.25 0.55
N GLY A 171 -11.52 -7.87 1.68
CA GLY A 171 -12.27 -8.78 2.53
C GLY A 171 -13.75 -8.89 2.13
N THR A 172 -14.35 -10.09 2.21
CA THR A 172 -15.77 -10.27 1.91
C THR A 172 -16.71 -9.61 2.93
N ARG A 173 -16.17 -9.13 4.06
CA ARG A 173 -16.90 -8.40 5.12
C ARG A 173 -16.44 -6.95 5.27
N ASP A 174 -15.74 -6.41 4.28
CA ASP A 174 -15.32 -5.00 4.31
C ASP A 174 -16.54 -4.07 4.12
N PRO A 175 -16.88 -3.24 5.13
CA PRO A 175 -18.02 -2.32 5.03
C PRO A 175 -17.74 -1.10 4.13
N PHE A 176 -16.52 -0.95 3.58
CA PHE A 176 -16.12 0.15 2.69
C PHE A 176 -15.95 -0.29 1.24
N CYS A 177 -16.09 -1.59 0.95
CA CYS A 177 -15.92 -2.13 -0.38
C CYS A 177 -16.98 -3.20 -0.68
N ASP A 178 -17.84 -2.92 -1.63
CA ASP A 178 -18.77 -3.89 -2.19
C ASP A 178 -18.07 -4.61 -3.36
N LEU A 179 -17.83 -5.91 -3.21
CA LEU A 179 -17.14 -6.72 -4.23
C LEU A 179 -17.94 -6.83 -5.53
N ASP A 180 -19.28 -6.80 -5.47
CA ASP A 180 -20.13 -6.86 -6.66
C ASP A 180 -20.03 -5.56 -7.48
N ALA A 181 -19.79 -4.43 -6.81
CA ALA A 181 -19.51 -3.16 -7.46
C ALA A 181 -18.03 -3.06 -7.90
N LEU A 182 -17.09 -3.62 -7.12
CA LEU A 182 -15.67 -3.55 -7.42
C LEU A 182 -15.28 -4.37 -8.66
N ARG A 183 -15.73 -5.62 -8.77
CA ARG A 183 -15.36 -6.53 -9.89
C ARG A 183 -15.56 -5.93 -11.28
N PRO A 184 -16.75 -5.41 -11.63
CA PRO A 184 -16.92 -4.77 -12.94
C PRO A 184 -16.09 -3.50 -13.10
N ALA A 185 -15.86 -2.74 -12.01
CA ALA A 185 -15.03 -1.55 -12.04
C ALA A 185 -13.56 -1.90 -12.38
N LEU A 186 -13.01 -2.96 -11.79
CA LEU A 186 -11.64 -3.43 -12.09
C LEU A 186 -11.51 -3.92 -13.53
N ALA A 187 -12.52 -4.62 -14.05
CA ALA A 187 -12.53 -5.08 -15.44
C ALA A 187 -12.61 -3.93 -16.46
N ALA A 188 -13.17 -2.78 -16.05
CA ALA A 188 -13.33 -1.58 -16.88
C ALA A 188 -12.15 -0.59 -16.76
N MET A 189 -11.14 -0.86 -15.92
CA MET A 189 -9.94 -0.03 -15.83
C MET A 189 -9.15 -0.07 -17.16
N PRO A 190 -8.41 1.01 -17.52
CA PRO A 190 -7.51 1.02 -18.67
C PRO A 190 -6.51 -0.15 -18.64
N HIS A 191 -5.97 -0.45 -17.47
CA HIS A 191 -5.25 -1.68 -17.16
C HIS A 191 -6.09 -2.49 -16.17
N PRO A 192 -6.72 -3.63 -16.57
CA PRO A 192 -7.59 -4.40 -15.70
C PRO A 192 -6.93 -4.78 -14.37
N GLY A 193 -7.60 -4.45 -13.27
CA GLY A 193 -7.08 -4.70 -11.93
C GLY A 193 -7.23 -6.18 -11.52
N GLU A 194 -6.22 -6.71 -10.84
CA GLU A 194 -6.28 -8.02 -10.20
C GLU A 194 -6.98 -7.94 -8.85
N LEU A 195 -7.82 -8.90 -8.53
CA LEU A 195 -8.54 -8.98 -7.25
C LEU A 195 -8.21 -10.26 -6.51
N TYR A 196 -7.69 -10.11 -5.29
CA TYR A 196 -7.50 -11.21 -4.34
C TYR A 196 -8.49 -11.04 -3.19
N VAL A 197 -9.38 -12.01 -3.00
CA VAL A 197 -10.46 -11.95 -2.00
C VAL A 197 -10.09 -12.75 -0.76
N ILE A 198 -10.17 -12.10 0.40
CA ILE A 198 -10.01 -12.73 1.71
C ILE A 198 -11.39 -13.09 2.25
N GLU A 199 -11.71 -14.37 2.27
CA GLU A 199 -13.00 -14.85 2.76
C GLU A 199 -13.15 -14.58 4.27
N GLY A 200 -14.25 -13.95 4.66
CA GLY A 200 -14.51 -13.51 6.03
C GLY A 200 -13.66 -12.33 6.50
N GLY A 201 -12.80 -11.79 5.66
CA GLY A 201 -11.93 -10.65 5.98
C GLY A 201 -12.71 -9.34 6.12
N GLY A 202 -12.35 -8.54 7.13
CA GLY A 202 -12.83 -7.17 7.30
C GLY A 202 -11.99 -6.15 6.53
N HIS A 203 -12.13 -4.86 6.88
CA HIS A 203 -11.44 -3.74 6.21
C HIS A 203 -9.91 -3.71 6.39
N SER A 204 -9.39 -4.34 7.43
CA SER A 204 -7.95 -4.55 7.63
C SER A 204 -7.53 -5.97 7.24
N LEU A 205 -8.35 -6.68 6.48
CA LEU A 205 -8.16 -8.07 6.07
C LEU A 205 -8.04 -9.02 7.27
N GLU A 206 -8.54 -8.58 8.43
CA GLU A 206 -8.63 -9.39 9.64
C GLU A 206 -9.76 -10.40 9.52
N VAL A 207 -9.52 -11.61 10.02
CA VAL A 207 -10.52 -12.67 10.07
C VAL A 207 -10.94 -13.01 11.49
N ALA A 208 -12.19 -13.39 11.67
CA ALA A 208 -12.69 -13.82 12.97
C ALA A 208 -12.04 -15.17 13.35
N ARG A 209 -11.83 -15.42 14.66
CA ARG A 209 -11.33 -16.71 15.15
C ARG A 209 -12.19 -17.91 14.75
N SER A 210 -13.47 -17.66 14.44
CA SER A 210 -14.43 -18.67 13.98
C SER A 210 -14.37 -18.93 12.46
N SER A 211 -13.53 -18.25 11.70
CA SER A 211 -13.45 -18.40 10.23
C SER A 211 -12.76 -19.68 9.77
N GLY A 212 -12.11 -20.42 10.70
CA GLY A 212 -11.35 -21.63 10.37
C GLY A 212 -9.92 -21.38 9.90
N ALA A 213 -9.55 -20.14 9.54
CA ALA A 213 -8.18 -19.74 9.25
C ALA A 213 -7.63 -18.85 10.37
N SER A 214 -6.34 -18.99 10.69
CA SER A 214 -5.66 -18.07 11.59
C SER A 214 -5.26 -16.78 10.85
N GLN A 215 -5.09 -15.69 11.58
CA GLN A 215 -4.62 -14.43 10.98
C GLN A 215 -3.23 -14.59 10.35
N ASP A 216 -2.36 -15.42 10.94
CA ASP A 216 -1.04 -15.69 10.38
C ASP A 216 -1.11 -16.41 9.03
N GLN A 217 -2.06 -17.35 8.84
CA GLN A 217 -2.30 -17.99 7.56
C GLN A 217 -2.79 -16.98 6.52
N VAL A 218 -3.75 -16.14 6.87
CA VAL A 218 -4.25 -15.07 5.99
C VAL A 218 -3.13 -14.08 5.63
N ASN A 219 -2.31 -13.68 6.60
CA ASN A 219 -1.17 -12.80 6.33
C ASN A 219 -0.15 -13.45 5.37
N ALA A 220 0.10 -14.76 5.51
CA ALA A 220 0.97 -15.49 4.58
C ALA A 220 0.41 -15.53 3.16
N GLU A 221 -0.90 -15.75 3.01
CA GLU A 221 -1.58 -15.70 1.70
C GLU A 221 -1.51 -14.32 1.07
N ILE A 222 -1.71 -13.25 1.86
CA ILE A 222 -1.56 -11.85 1.41
C ILE A 222 -0.14 -11.60 0.91
N VAL A 223 0.87 -11.99 1.69
CA VAL A 223 2.29 -11.84 1.31
C VAL A 223 2.58 -12.58 0.00
N GLU A 224 2.10 -13.81 -0.15
CA GLU A 224 2.31 -14.60 -1.35
C GLU A 224 1.62 -13.96 -2.58
N ALA A 225 0.39 -13.46 -2.43
CA ALA A 225 -0.32 -12.78 -3.51
C ALA A 225 0.43 -11.51 -3.96
N VAL A 226 0.90 -10.69 -3.01
CA VAL A 226 1.69 -9.49 -3.31
C VAL A 226 3.03 -9.85 -3.94
N ALA A 227 3.73 -10.88 -3.44
CA ALA A 227 5.01 -11.31 -4.01
C ALA A 227 4.87 -11.80 -5.46
N ARG A 228 3.82 -12.57 -5.77
CA ARG A 228 3.52 -13.01 -7.15
C ARG A 228 3.22 -11.82 -8.06
N PHE A 229 2.42 -10.87 -7.60
CA PHE A 229 2.10 -9.66 -8.36
C PHE A 229 3.36 -8.84 -8.65
N ILE A 230 4.20 -8.58 -7.65
CA ILE A 230 5.47 -7.87 -7.84
C ILE A 230 6.36 -8.60 -8.86
N ALA A 231 6.52 -9.92 -8.72
CA ALA A 231 7.36 -10.71 -9.63
C ALA A 231 6.87 -10.71 -11.08
N ALA A 232 5.55 -10.59 -11.30
CA ALA A 232 4.95 -10.55 -12.64
C ALA A 232 5.12 -9.19 -13.34
N HIS A 233 5.38 -8.11 -12.57
CA HIS A 233 5.41 -6.73 -13.08
C HIS A 233 6.75 -6.00 -12.81
N SER A 234 7.83 -6.75 -12.48
CA SER A 234 9.17 -6.21 -12.20
C SER A 234 10.13 -6.31 -13.37
#